data_4d435fad39a751ebaf853524ddfa587d
#
_entry.id   4d435fad39a751ebaf853524ddfa587d
#
_cell.length_a   1.000
_cell.length_b   1.000
_cell.length_c   1.000
_cell.angle_alpha   90.00
_cell.angle_beta   90.00
_cell.angle_gamma   90.00
#
_symmetry.space_group_name_H-M   'P 1'
#
loop_
_entity.id
_entity.type
_entity.pdbx_description
1 polymer ?
#
loop_
_entity_poly.entity_id
_entity_poly.type
_entity_poly.pdbx_seq_one_letter_code
_entity_poly.pdbx_strand_id
1 'polypeptide(L)'
;LLNAKRQIQTFSDPIHSPQSQTSTSSYNNQSVLPIEVDERIYVINLDDIVAISVNNGISTITTLKKTYETTEPLNYYEKKLPKQLFIKIHRATIINKQYIESVEHWFNYTYQVTMTTNVKFQVSRSFMKSFKQEIGLV
;
A
#
# COMPACT_ATOMS: atom_id res chain seq x y z
N LEU A 1 -6.99 -10.95 40.33
CA LEU A 1 -7.30 -11.31 40.05
C LEU A 1 -7.58 -10.92 39.93
N LEU A 2 -7.40 -11.00 39.91
CA LEU A 2 -7.73 -11.14 39.43
C LEU A 2 -7.87 -10.86 39.19
N ASN A 3 -7.77 -10.90 39.06
CA ASN A 3 -8.01 -11.14 38.53
C ASN A 3 -8.06 -11.00 38.22
N ALA A 4 -7.63 -11.04 37.83
CA ALA A 4 -7.80 -11.42 37.19
C ALA A 4 -7.86 -11.08 36.75
N LYS A 5 -7.77 -11.16 36.59
CA LYS A 5 -7.96 -11.27 35.92
C LYS A 5 -7.84 -11.04 35.46
N ARG A 6 -7.69 -10.89 35.39
CA ARG A 6 -7.78 -11.05 34.79
C ARG A 6 -7.61 -11.05 34.33
N GLN A 7 -7.31 -10.95 34.29
CA GLN A 7 -7.39 -11.26 33.69
C GLN A 7 -7.33 -11.25 33.19
N ILE A 8 -7.07 -11.17 33.23
CA ILE A 8 -7.32 -11.51 32.63
C ILE A 8 -7.21 -11.26 32.28
N GLN A 9 -6.83 -11.37 32.01
CA GLN A 9 -7.03 -11.55 31.52
C GLN A 9 -6.92 -11.57 31.05
N THR A 10 -6.56 -11.37 31.21
CA THR A 10 -6.79 -11.66 30.73
C THR A 10 -6.79 -11.47 30.44
N PHE A 11 -6.37 -11.51 29.98
CA PHE A 11 -6.82 -11.67 29.48
C PHE A 11 -6.86 -11.15 29.35
N SER A 12 -6.54 -11.19 29.16
CA SER A 12 -7.03 -11.19 28.84
C SER A 12 -7.04 -10.53 28.56
N ASP A 13 -6.61 -10.66 28.41
CA ASP A 13 -7.05 -10.50 27.99
C ASP A 13 -6.92 -9.95 27.70
N PRO A 14 -6.53 -9.96 27.07
CA PRO A 14 -6.86 -9.92 26.54
C PRO A 14 -6.93 -9.44 26.34
N ILE A 15 -6.51 -9.48 26.11
CA ILE A 15 -7.05 -9.55 25.72
C ILE A 15 -7.14 -8.89 25.67
N HIS A 16 -6.84 -8.79 25.73
CA HIS A 16 -7.42 -8.53 25.53
C HIS A 16 -7.38 -7.87 25.44
N SER A 17 -6.93 -7.77 25.20
CA SER A 17 -7.29 -7.59 24.99
C SER A 17 -7.31 -6.90 24.87
N PRO A 18 -6.87 -6.93 24.42
CA PRO A 18 -7.26 -6.68 24.00
C PRO A 18 -7.34 -5.99 23.80
N GLN A 19 -7.12 -5.78 23.43
CA GLN A 19 -7.51 -5.65 23.03
C GLN A 19 -7.62 -5.01 22.72
N SER A 20 -7.28 -4.79 22.59
CA SER A 20 -7.71 -4.60 22.17
C SER A 20 -7.83 -3.85 21.98
N GLN A 21 -7.83 -3.55 21.70
CA GLN A 21 -8.26 -3.28 21.27
C GLN A 21 -8.46 -2.54 20.92
N THR A 22 -8.45 -2.36 20.78
CA THR A 22 -8.83 -1.98 20.17
C THR A 22 -8.96 -1.17 19.82
N SER A 23 -9.06 -0.97 19.55
CA SER A 23 -9.28 -0.56 18.85
C SER A 23 -9.35 0.10 18.38
N THR A 24 -9.43 0.23 18.15
CA THR A 24 -9.54 0.49 17.39
C THR A 24 -9.61 0.84 16.77
N SER A 25 -9.72 0.90 16.47
CA SER A 25 -9.81 0.90 15.62
C SER A 25 -9.87 1.09 14.92
N SER A 26 -9.99 1.17 14.77
CA SER A 26 -9.99 1.08 14.00
C SER A 26 -9.61 1.17 13.40
N TYR A 27 -9.44 1.12 13.41
CA TYR A 27 -8.95 0.88 12.82
C TYR A 27 -8.68 0.44 12.21
N ASN A 28 -8.62 0.27 11.93
CA ASN A 28 -8.17 -0.21 11.51
C ASN A 28 -7.64 -0.60 11.02
N ASN A 29 -7.57 -0.68 10.98
CA ASN A 29 -6.96 -1.07 10.52
C ASN A 29 -6.59 -1.75 9.46
N GLN A 30 -6.47 -1.44 8.89
CA GLN A 30 -6.25 -2.19 7.66
C GLN A 30 -4.81 -2.20 7.31
N SER A 31 -4.14 -3.25 7.74
CA SER A 31 -2.73 -3.39 7.47
C SER A 31 -2.47 -4.46 6.41
N VAL A 32 -3.51 -5.05 5.83
CA VAL A 32 -3.35 -6.11 4.83
C VAL A 32 -4.28 -5.89 3.65
N LEU A 33 -3.90 -6.47 2.52
CA LEU A 33 -4.70 -6.44 1.29
C LEU A 33 -4.86 -7.87 0.80
N PRO A 34 -6.07 -8.42 0.81
CA PRO A 34 -6.28 -9.75 0.23
C PRO A 34 -6.36 -9.66 -1.29
N ILE A 35 -5.68 -10.58 -1.96
CA ILE A 35 -5.65 -10.66 -3.41
C ILE A 35 -5.98 -12.08 -3.83
N GLU A 36 -6.94 -12.23 -4.73
CA GLU A 36 -7.30 -13.56 -5.21
C GLU A 36 -6.64 -13.84 -6.55
N VAL A 37 -5.88 -14.94 -6.61
CA VAL A 37 -5.21 -15.38 -7.82
C VAL A 37 -5.43 -16.88 -7.93
N ASP A 38 -6.06 -17.34 -9.02
CA ASP A 38 -6.26 -18.76 -9.28
C ASP A 38 -6.92 -19.48 -8.11
N GLU A 39 -8.02 -18.92 -7.60
CA GLU A 39 -8.82 -19.52 -6.53
C GLU A 39 -8.07 -19.56 -5.19
N ARG A 40 -6.94 -18.88 -5.09
CA ARG A 40 -6.21 -18.78 -3.83
C ARG A 40 -6.18 -17.32 -3.41
N ILE A 41 -6.42 -17.08 -2.13
CA ILE A 41 -6.40 -15.72 -1.61
C ILE A 41 -5.09 -15.51 -0.87
N TYR A 42 -4.30 -14.56 -1.36
CA TYR A 42 -3.07 -14.15 -0.70
C TYR A 42 -3.34 -12.93 0.13
N VAL A 43 -2.89 -12.95 1.37
CA VAL A 43 -3.05 -11.82 2.28
C VAL A 43 -1.70 -11.12 2.34
N ILE A 44 -1.64 -9.90 1.79
CA ILE A 44 -0.39 -9.18 1.62
C ILE A 44 -0.36 -8.01 2.58
N ASN A 45 0.75 -7.86 3.29
CA ASN A 45 0.96 -6.69 4.14
C ASN A 45 1.04 -5.44 3.26
N LEU A 46 0.32 -4.41 3.65
CA LEU A 46 0.38 -3.14 2.91
C LEU A 46 1.79 -2.58 2.92
N ASP A 47 2.54 -2.79 4.00
CA ASP A 47 3.91 -2.31 4.10
C ASP A 47 4.85 -3.01 3.14
N ASP A 48 4.46 -4.17 2.61
CA ASP A 48 5.30 -4.90 1.67
C ASP A 48 5.02 -4.52 0.21
N ILE A 49 3.95 -3.78 -0.04
CA ILE A 49 3.58 -3.42 -1.40
C ILE A 49 4.43 -2.25 -1.87
N VAL A 50 5.13 -2.44 -2.97
CA VAL A 50 5.98 -1.41 -3.56
C VAL A 50 5.19 -0.58 -4.56
N ALA A 51 4.42 -1.23 -5.42
CA ALA A 51 3.69 -0.54 -6.46
C ALA A 51 2.59 -1.41 -7.01
N ILE A 52 1.57 -0.77 -7.59
CA ILE A 52 0.51 -1.45 -8.32
C ILE A 52 0.37 -0.73 -9.65
N SER A 53 0.43 -1.48 -10.74
CA SER A 53 0.26 -0.92 -12.08
C SER A 53 -0.69 -1.80 -12.88
N VAL A 54 -1.39 -1.17 -13.83
CA VAL A 54 -2.34 -1.87 -14.69
C VAL A 54 -1.86 -1.76 -16.13
N ASN A 55 -1.87 -2.88 -16.82
CA ASN A 55 -1.51 -2.94 -18.23
C ASN A 55 -2.37 -4.00 -18.90
N ASN A 56 -3.09 -3.58 -19.96
CA ASN A 56 -3.94 -4.50 -20.73
C ASN A 56 -4.95 -5.25 -19.85
N GLY A 57 -5.54 -4.53 -18.90
CA GLY A 57 -6.55 -5.12 -18.04
C GLY A 57 -6.03 -5.99 -16.92
N ILE A 58 -4.70 -6.07 -16.77
CA ILE A 58 -4.09 -6.88 -15.72
C ILE A 58 -3.39 -5.95 -14.74
N SER A 59 -3.74 -6.09 -13.47
CA SER A 59 -3.10 -5.35 -12.39
C SER A 59 -1.94 -6.15 -11.86
N THR A 60 -0.76 -5.52 -11.84
CA THR A 60 0.45 -6.12 -11.32
C THR A 60 0.76 -5.49 -9.97
N ILE A 61 0.80 -6.31 -8.93
CA ILE A 61 1.09 -5.86 -7.58
C ILE A 61 2.50 -6.31 -7.24
N THR A 62 3.40 -5.34 -7.18
CA THR A 62 4.80 -5.60 -6.88
C THR A 62 5.02 -5.48 -5.38
N THR A 63 5.54 -6.52 -4.76
CA THR A 63 5.90 -6.49 -3.35
C THR A 63 7.39 -6.68 -3.19
N LEU A 64 7.85 -6.58 -1.96
CA LEU A 64 9.27 -6.80 -1.67
C LEU A 64 9.70 -8.22 -1.98
N LYS A 65 8.77 -9.17 -1.94
CA LYS A 65 9.11 -10.59 -2.09
C LYS A 65 8.80 -11.11 -3.47
N LYS A 66 7.66 -10.75 -4.03
CA LYS A 66 7.27 -11.25 -5.34
C LYS A 66 6.18 -10.38 -5.94
N THR A 67 5.77 -10.74 -7.15
CA THR A 67 4.79 -9.99 -7.91
C THR A 67 3.53 -10.84 -8.09
N TYR A 68 2.37 -10.21 -7.98
CA TYR A 68 1.07 -10.84 -8.17
C TYR A 68 0.36 -10.19 -9.32
N GLU A 69 -0.44 -10.95 -10.05
CA GLU A 69 -1.25 -10.43 -11.14
C GLU A 69 -2.72 -10.73 -10.90
N THR A 70 -3.55 -9.72 -11.05
CA THR A 70 -4.99 -9.87 -10.87
C THR A 70 -5.71 -9.11 -11.98
N THR A 71 -7.04 -9.31 -12.06
CA THR A 71 -7.84 -8.62 -13.08
C THR A 71 -8.67 -7.49 -12.49
N GLU A 72 -8.49 -7.15 -11.22
CA GLU A 72 -9.21 -6.04 -10.63
C GLU A 72 -8.68 -4.71 -11.16
N PRO A 73 -9.55 -3.72 -11.37
CA PRO A 73 -9.08 -2.43 -11.86
C PRO A 73 -8.30 -1.66 -10.81
N LEU A 74 -7.53 -0.67 -11.27
CA LEU A 74 -6.68 0.08 -10.36
C LEU A 74 -7.48 0.79 -9.28
N ASN A 75 -8.64 1.34 -9.61
CA ASN A 75 -9.41 2.09 -8.62
C ASN A 75 -9.97 1.18 -7.52
N TYR A 76 -10.07 -0.12 -7.77
CA TYR A 76 -10.41 -1.07 -6.72
C TYR A 76 -9.35 -1.05 -5.62
N TYR A 77 -8.07 -1.05 -6.03
CA TYR A 77 -6.98 -0.99 -5.06
C TYR A 77 -6.80 0.41 -4.48
N GLU A 78 -7.02 1.42 -5.31
CA GLU A 78 -6.88 2.80 -4.86
C GLU A 78 -7.75 3.09 -3.65
N LYS A 79 -8.94 2.52 -3.63
CA LYS A 79 -9.87 2.73 -2.52
C LYS A 79 -9.44 2.01 -1.25
N LYS A 80 -8.65 0.96 -1.39
CA LYS A 80 -8.24 0.13 -0.26
C LYS A 80 -6.91 0.54 0.34
N LEU A 81 -6.13 1.33 -0.38
CA LEU A 81 -4.79 1.70 0.06
C LEU A 81 -4.82 3.02 0.83
N PRO A 82 -4.10 3.12 1.96
CA PRO A 82 -4.07 4.38 2.72
C PRO A 82 -3.33 5.45 1.93
N LYS A 83 -3.94 6.62 1.88
CA LYS A 83 -3.39 7.72 1.09
C LYS A 83 -2.12 8.30 1.70
N GLN A 84 -1.88 8.04 2.97
CA GLN A 84 -0.66 8.51 3.62
C GLN A 84 0.57 7.77 3.11
N LEU A 85 0.40 6.53 2.63
CA LEU A 85 1.51 5.70 2.19
C LEU A 85 1.63 5.58 0.68
N PHE A 86 0.53 5.73 -0.03
CA PHE A 86 0.48 5.44 -1.46
C PHE A 86 0.12 6.68 -2.26
N ILE A 87 0.81 6.86 -3.38
CA ILE A 87 0.58 7.97 -4.29
C ILE A 87 0.25 7.43 -5.68
N LYS A 88 -0.80 7.99 -6.26
CA LYS A 88 -1.09 7.70 -7.67
C LYS A 88 -0.26 8.64 -8.52
N ILE A 89 0.59 8.09 -9.38
CA ILE A 89 1.50 8.89 -10.20
C ILE A 89 1.19 8.82 -11.67
N HIS A 90 0.23 7.98 -12.03
CA HIS A 90 -0.18 7.78 -13.40
C HIS A 90 -1.58 7.21 -13.35
N ARG A 91 -2.37 7.40 -14.40
CA ARG A 91 -3.72 6.85 -14.40
C ARG A 91 -3.74 5.33 -14.21
N ALA A 92 -2.60 4.69 -14.43
CA ALA A 92 -2.48 3.25 -14.33
C ALA A 92 -1.46 2.79 -13.29
N THR A 93 -0.97 3.69 -12.42
CA THR A 93 0.11 3.33 -11.50
C THR A 93 -0.04 4.02 -10.15
N ILE A 94 0.08 3.21 -9.08
CA ILE A 94 0.13 3.69 -7.70
C ILE A 94 1.42 3.15 -7.10
N ILE A 95 2.16 4.00 -6.37
CA ILE A 95 3.40 3.56 -5.73
C ILE A 95 3.35 3.84 -4.24
N ASN A 96 4.17 3.09 -3.49
CA ASN A 96 4.32 3.28 -2.06
C ASN A 96 5.44 4.28 -1.80
N LYS A 97 5.12 5.36 -1.10
CA LYS A 97 6.09 6.42 -0.82
C LYS A 97 7.32 5.91 -0.06
N GLN A 98 7.13 4.92 0.78
CA GLN A 98 8.24 4.41 1.60
C GLN A 98 9.35 3.80 0.77
N TYR A 99 9.05 3.35 -0.43
CA TYR A 99 10.02 2.64 -1.24
C TYR A 99 10.52 3.43 -2.42
N ILE A 100 10.30 4.74 -2.42
CA ILE A 100 10.90 5.62 -3.42
C ILE A 100 12.36 5.80 -3.05
N GLU A 101 13.24 5.37 -3.94
CA GLU A 101 14.66 5.53 -3.70
C GLU A 101 15.16 6.84 -4.28
N SER A 102 14.78 7.13 -5.52
CA SER A 102 15.24 8.35 -6.19
C SER A 102 14.25 8.80 -7.23
N VAL A 103 14.35 10.07 -7.60
CA VAL A 103 13.48 10.69 -8.60
C VAL A 103 14.41 11.47 -9.51
N GLU A 104 14.24 11.30 -10.82
CA GLU A 104 15.04 12.04 -11.77
C GLU A 104 14.19 12.73 -12.80
N HIS A 105 14.71 13.78 -13.38
CA HIS A 105 14.02 14.50 -14.46
C HIS A 105 13.90 13.58 -15.66
N TRP A 106 12.76 13.69 -16.33
CA TRP A 106 12.47 12.84 -17.46
C TRP A 106 11.91 13.69 -18.60
N PHE A 107 11.59 13.06 -19.70
CA PHE A 107 11.12 13.76 -20.89
C PHE A 107 9.84 14.55 -20.61
N ASN A 108 9.62 15.61 -21.37
CA ASN A 108 8.41 16.43 -21.34
C ASN A 108 8.08 16.98 -19.95
N TYR A 109 9.15 17.35 -19.20
CA TYR A 109 8.99 17.97 -17.87
C TYR A 109 8.30 17.05 -16.89
N THR A 110 8.57 15.76 -16.99
CA THR A 110 8.04 14.78 -16.04
C THR A 110 9.20 14.27 -15.18
N TYR A 111 8.87 13.33 -14.28
CA TYR A 111 9.85 12.65 -13.45
C TYR A 111 9.80 11.16 -13.72
N GLN A 112 10.92 10.50 -13.51
CA GLN A 112 10.97 9.06 -13.42
C GLN A 112 11.35 8.68 -12.00
N VAL A 113 10.60 7.78 -11.40
CA VAL A 113 10.81 7.35 -10.03
C VAL A 113 11.45 5.97 -10.03
N THR A 114 12.53 5.81 -9.27
CA THR A 114 13.15 4.50 -9.07
C THR A 114 12.81 4.04 -7.67
N MET A 115 12.22 2.84 -7.59
CA MET A 115 11.87 2.24 -6.31
C MET A 115 13.06 1.46 -5.76
N THR A 116 13.03 1.13 -4.47
CA THR A 116 14.14 0.41 -3.84
C THR A 116 14.36 -0.97 -4.44
N THR A 117 13.38 -1.52 -5.12
CA THR A 117 13.50 -2.80 -5.83
C THR A 117 14.04 -2.64 -7.24
N ASN A 118 14.49 -1.42 -7.60
CA ASN A 118 15.01 -1.09 -8.92
C ASN A 118 13.96 -1.04 -10.02
N VAL A 119 12.69 -1.13 -9.67
CA VAL A 119 11.60 -0.93 -10.62
C VAL A 119 11.43 0.55 -10.83
N LYS A 120 11.20 0.97 -12.07
CA LYS A 120 11.08 2.37 -12.43
C LYS A 120 9.69 2.67 -12.98
N PHE A 121 9.17 3.83 -12.63
CA PHE A 121 7.87 4.29 -13.12
C PHE A 121 7.97 5.75 -13.50
N GLN A 122 7.17 6.13 -14.48
CA GLN A 122 7.12 7.52 -14.93
C GLN A 122 5.91 8.21 -14.30
N VAL A 123 6.13 9.43 -13.81
CA VAL A 123 5.04 10.26 -13.30
C VAL A 123 4.40 10.97 -14.47
N SER A 124 3.10 10.79 -14.66
CA SER A 124 2.38 11.45 -15.72
C SER A 124 2.32 12.95 -15.48
N ARG A 125 2.29 13.75 -16.55
CA ARG A 125 2.26 15.19 -16.42
C ARG A 125 1.08 15.68 -15.57
N SER A 126 -0.06 15.06 -15.71
CA SER A 126 -1.23 15.47 -14.93
C SER A 126 -1.11 15.16 -13.45
N PHE A 127 -0.15 14.32 -13.09
CA PHE A 127 0.06 13.96 -11.68
C PHE A 127 1.31 14.61 -11.08
N MET A 128 2.03 15.41 -11.86
CA MET A 128 3.29 15.99 -11.40
C MET A 128 3.11 16.91 -10.20
N LYS A 129 2.10 17.78 -10.23
CA LYS A 129 1.89 18.71 -9.14
C LYS A 129 1.58 18.00 -7.84
N SER A 130 0.70 17.03 -7.92
CA SER A 130 0.31 16.23 -6.76
C SER A 130 1.51 15.44 -6.23
N PHE A 131 2.29 14.85 -7.13
CA PHE A 131 3.48 14.08 -6.75
C PHE A 131 4.48 14.95 -6.01
N LYS A 132 4.77 16.14 -6.55
CA LYS A 132 5.73 17.04 -5.92
C LYS A 132 5.28 17.43 -4.51
N GLN A 133 3.99 17.69 -4.33
CA GLN A 133 3.47 18.05 -3.02
C GLN A 133 3.58 16.89 -2.05
N GLU A 134 3.31 15.68 -2.52
CA GLU A 134 3.31 14.51 -1.65
C GLU A 134 4.70 14.15 -1.15
N ILE A 135 5.72 14.36 -1.98
CA ILE A 135 7.09 14.02 -1.55
C ILE A 135 7.87 15.21 -1.04
N GLY A 136 7.25 16.38 -0.99
CA GLY A 136 7.87 17.55 -0.37
C GLY A 136 8.76 18.37 -1.28
N LEU A 137 8.59 18.30 -2.58
CA LEU A 137 9.39 19.07 -3.53
C LEU A 137 8.81 20.46 -3.81
N VAL A 138 7.63 20.74 -3.27
CA VAL A 138 6.99 22.03 -3.46
C VAL A 138 6.81 22.72 -2.13
#